data_ee2c01b34cdc23d0a5f66f0376f5191d
#
_entry.id   ee2c01b34cdc23d0a5f66f0376f5191d
#
_cell.length_a   1.000
_cell.length_b   1.000
_cell.length_c   1.000
_cell.angle_alpha   90.00
_cell.angle_beta   90.00
_cell.angle_gamma   90.00
#
_symmetry.space_group_name_H-M   'P 1'
#
loop_
_entity.id
_entity.type
_entity.pdbx_description
1 polymer ?
#
loop_
_entity_poly.entity_id
_entity_poly.type
_entity_poly.pdbx_seq_one_letter_code
_entity_poly.pdbx_strand_id
1 'polypeptide(L)'
;DYNEATKVGRKRGEKNTHEAECLRQKNKIQQTDFTDKTKSFHAFPPHFQRRSHGKHKKLTFPSIRYKLPGFMTIFAKSEHILMKALLLTGLLFILILPGCRKETSILPLLRSVEELIPMYADSASVLLDSIQAPDELTDKDFAHWCMLCGKVTDEAATGLLPIYQWQRAQQWFTEHGTAEEQAQIDLYLGRAYVEDGEYDKAMQIYADALQLAKEHQAYNVAGYICAYMADLYGFRDITSERLEKRKEASNFFKKARNYKSYAYALKDLACECTLTDSFNYTIPLLQKADSISQLLHNKDLTADVANAFGVIYEAQEKYKNAERYFLKA
;
A
#
# COMPACT_ATOMS: atom_id res chain seq x y z
N ASP A 1 -24.39 53.76 -7.50
CA ASP A 1 -23.13 53.16 -6.91
C ASP A 1 -23.37 52.08 -5.87
N TYR A 2 -24.48 52.13 -5.12
CA TYR A 2 -24.82 51.11 -4.13
C TYR A 2 -25.30 49.82 -4.81
N ASN A 3 -25.89 49.89 -6.00
CA ASN A 3 -26.38 48.76 -6.78
C ASN A 3 -25.29 47.96 -7.51
N GLU A 4 -24.14 48.54 -7.79
CA GLU A 4 -23.00 47.81 -8.38
C GLU A 4 -22.21 47.02 -7.33
N ALA A 5 -22.03 47.59 -6.14
CA ALA A 5 -21.37 46.88 -5.03
C ALA A 5 -22.15 45.65 -4.57
N THR A 6 -23.48 45.68 -4.56
CA THR A 6 -24.35 44.57 -4.24
C THR A 6 -24.35 43.47 -5.32
N LYS A 7 -24.23 43.84 -6.61
CA LYS A 7 -24.08 42.87 -7.71
C LYS A 7 -22.73 42.15 -7.70
N VAL A 8 -21.64 42.85 -7.35
CA VAL A 8 -20.29 42.25 -7.20
C VAL A 8 -20.23 41.35 -5.98
N GLY A 9 -20.84 41.75 -4.86
CA GLY A 9 -20.92 40.90 -3.66
C GLY A 9 -21.75 39.63 -3.86
N ARG A 10 -22.87 39.71 -4.61
CA ARG A 10 -23.71 38.57 -4.95
C ARG A 10 -23.01 37.57 -5.89
N LYS A 11 -22.31 38.04 -6.92
CA LYS A 11 -21.48 37.21 -7.79
C LYS A 11 -20.31 36.56 -7.08
N ARG A 12 -19.69 37.22 -6.09
CA ARG A 12 -18.66 36.63 -5.24
C ARG A 12 -19.22 35.54 -4.31
N GLY A 13 -20.41 35.74 -3.76
CA GLY A 13 -21.08 34.73 -2.91
C GLY A 13 -21.50 33.48 -3.68
N GLU A 14 -21.99 33.63 -4.93
CA GLU A 14 -22.36 32.53 -5.81
C GLU A 14 -21.13 31.76 -6.32
N LYS A 15 -20.00 32.45 -6.58
CA LYS A 15 -18.72 31.82 -6.95
C LYS A 15 -18.17 30.95 -5.82
N ASN A 16 -18.20 31.45 -4.58
CA ASN A 16 -17.75 30.71 -3.39
C ASN A 16 -18.62 29.48 -3.09
N THR A 17 -19.91 29.51 -3.38
CA THR A 17 -20.81 28.36 -3.19
C THR A 17 -20.57 27.29 -4.25
N HIS A 18 -20.28 27.67 -5.50
CA HIS A 18 -20.01 26.72 -6.59
C HIS A 18 -18.63 26.06 -6.43
N GLU A 19 -17.62 26.81 -5.95
CA GLU A 19 -16.31 26.24 -5.59
C GLU A 19 -16.39 25.28 -4.42
N ALA A 20 -17.19 25.64 -3.39
CA ALA A 20 -17.45 24.74 -2.26
C ALA A 20 -18.21 23.48 -2.67
N GLU A 21 -19.09 23.55 -3.67
CA GLU A 21 -19.79 22.38 -4.21
C GLU A 21 -18.90 21.52 -5.09
N CYS A 22 -18.05 22.10 -5.92
CA CYS A 22 -17.07 21.37 -6.72
C CYS A 22 -16.03 20.66 -5.84
N LEU A 23 -15.56 21.29 -4.77
CA LEU A 23 -14.70 20.67 -3.75
C LEU A 23 -15.43 19.59 -2.94
N ARG A 24 -16.72 19.79 -2.63
CA ARG A 24 -17.55 18.77 -1.98
C ARG A 24 -17.85 17.57 -2.89
N GLN A 25 -18.01 17.78 -4.20
CA GLN A 25 -18.15 16.67 -5.15
C GLN A 25 -16.83 15.92 -5.36
N LYS A 26 -15.69 16.61 -5.46
CA LYS A 26 -14.36 15.96 -5.46
C LYS A 26 -14.11 15.13 -4.20
N ASN A 27 -14.40 15.70 -3.03
CA ASN A 27 -14.29 14.98 -1.76
C ASN A 27 -15.32 13.84 -1.66
N LYS A 28 -16.51 13.98 -2.28
CA LYS A 28 -17.51 12.93 -2.31
C LYS A 28 -17.14 11.79 -3.26
N ILE A 29 -16.52 12.09 -4.40
CA ILE A 29 -16.03 11.10 -5.35
C ILE A 29 -14.83 10.34 -4.75
N GLN A 30 -13.90 11.04 -4.10
CA GLN A 30 -12.80 10.40 -3.37
C GLN A 30 -13.27 9.62 -2.13
N GLN A 31 -14.27 10.14 -1.41
CA GLN A 31 -14.88 9.40 -0.28
C GLN A 31 -15.77 8.23 -0.72
N THR A 32 -16.44 8.28 -1.86
CA THR A 32 -17.24 7.15 -2.37
C THR A 32 -16.34 6.04 -2.90
N ASP A 33 -15.23 6.34 -3.57
CA ASP A 33 -14.23 5.32 -3.93
C ASP A 33 -13.57 4.72 -2.69
N PHE A 34 -13.33 5.52 -1.65
CA PHE A 34 -12.76 5.04 -0.39
C PHE A 34 -13.77 4.22 0.44
N THR A 35 -15.05 4.66 0.51
CA THR A 35 -16.09 3.96 1.30
C THR A 35 -16.64 2.71 0.61
N ASP A 36 -16.65 2.63 -0.72
CA ASP A 36 -17.03 1.39 -1.42
C ASP A 36 -15.92 0.34 -1.35
N LYS A 37 -14.66 0.72 -1.40
CA LYS A 37 -13.54 -0.21 -1.17
C LYS A 37 -13.48 -0.73 0.28
N THR A 38 -13.82 0.09 1.28
CA THR A 38 -13.87 -0.37 2.69
C THR A 38 -15.10 -1.21 3.02
N LYS A 39 -16.22 -1.06 2.33
CA LYS A 39 -17.42 -1.90 2.52
C LYS A 39 -17.27 -3.31 1.96
N SER A 40 -16.35 -3.55 1.03
CA SER A 40 -16.04 -4.89 0.53
C SER A 40 -15.24 -5.74 1.54
N PHE A 41 -14.68 -5.17 2.59
CA PHE A 41 -13.88 -5.88 3.59
C PHE A 41 -14.67 -6.41 4.81
N HIS A 42 -15.98 -6.23 4.90
CA HIS A 42 -16.81 -6.73 5.99
C HIS A 42 -17.78 -7.83 5.56
N ALA A 43 -17.24 -8.96 5.09
CA ALA A 43 -18.00 -10.19 4.99
C ALA A 43 -17.13 -11.43 5.23
N PHE A 44 -16.65 -11.62 6.44
CA PHE A 44 -16.27 -12.93 6.94
C PHE A 44 -17.35 -13.43 7.91
N PRO A 45 -17.90 -14.64 7.71
CA PRO A 45 -18.93 -15.18 8.58
C PRO A 45 -18.34 -15.62 9.92
N PRO A 46 -19.04 -15.38 11.04
CA PRO A 46 -18.61 -15.85 12.35
C PRO A 46 -19.16 -17.27 12.56
N HIS A 47 -18.34 -18.29 12.47
CA HIS A 47 -18.65 -19.58 13.09
C HIS A 47 -17.38 -20.39 13.32
N PHE A 48 -16.89 -20.36 14.55
CA PHE A 48 -16.39 -21.54 15.24
C PHE A 48 -16.35 -21.26 16.75
N GLN A 49 -17.53 -21.32 17.39
CA GLN A 49 -17.60 -21.49 18.83
C GLN A 49 -17.41 -22.98 19.15
N ARG A 50 -16.27 -23.31 19.73
CA ARG A 50 -15.97 -24.63 20.30
C ARG A 50 -16.72 -24.74 21.62
N ARG A 51 -17.85 -25.44 21.64
CA ARG A 51 -18.49 -25.95 22.87
C ARG A 51 -17.68 -27.10 23.42
N SER A 52 -17.05 -26.89 24.58
CA SER A 52 -16.54 -27.95 25.44
C SER A 52 -17.64 -28.37 26.43
N HIS A 53 -18.26 -29.49 26.21
CA HIS A 53 -19.00 -30.22 27.23
C HIS A 53 -18.77 -31.72 27.00
N GLY A 54 -17.89 -32.31 27.78
CA GLY A 54 -17.65 -33.74 27.85
C GLY A 54 -17.53 -34.17 29.29
N LYS A 55 -18.62 -34.74 29.80
CA LYS A 55 -18.73 -35.28 31.16
C LYS A 55 -17.78 -36.47 31.37
N HIS A 56 -16.91 -36.39 32.37
CA HIS A 56 -16.15 -37.54 32.88
C HIS A 56 -17.06 -38.57 33.52
N LYS A 57 -17.21 -39.74 32.91
CA LYS A 57 -17.69 -40.97 33.62
C LYS A 57 -16.48 -41.72 34.17
N LYS A 58 -16.41 -41.79 35.49
CA LYS A 58 -15.49 -42.72 36.20
C LYS A 58 -15.97 -44.15 35.99
N LEU A 59 -15.16 -44.97 35.35
CA LEU A 59 -15.30 -46.39 35.32
C LEU A 59 -14.45 -46.99 36.47
N THR A 60 -15.12 -47.52 37.46
CA THR A 60 -14.51 -48.31 38.56
C THR A 60 -14.44 -49.76 38.12
N PHE A 61 -13.25 -50.32 38.07
CA PHE A 61 -13.03 -51.74 37.90
C PHE A 61 -12.74 -52.39 39.25
N PRO A 62 -13.31 -53.57 39.52
CA PRO A 62 -13.07 -54.30 40.79
C PRO A 62 -11.69 -54.98 40.80
N SER A 63 -11.01 -54.82 41.91
CA SER A 63 -9.72 -55.49 42.20
C SER A 63 -9.88 -56.99 42.47
N ILE A 64 -9.37 -57.81 41.60
CA ILE A 64 -9.19 -59.26 41.88
C ILE A 64 -7.71 -59.47 42.23
N ARG A 65 -7.50 -59.85 43.47
CA ARG A 65 -6.18 -60.10 44.08
C ARG A 65 -5.82 -61.59 43.95
N TYR A 66 -4.89 -61.91 43.02
CA TYR A 66 -4.25 -63.19 43.02
C TYR A 66 -2.82 -63.12 43.59
N LYS A 67 -2.57 -63.81 44.69
CA LYS A 67 -1.23 -64.04 45.22
C LYS A 67 -0.62 -65.24 44.49
N LEU A 68 0.50 -65.12 43.86
CA LEU A 68 1.41 -66.17 43.40
C LEU A 68 2.85 -65.80 43.74
N PRO A 69 3.65 -66.77 44.18
CA PRO A 69 4.88 -66.50 44.93
C PRO A 69 6.12 -66.33 44.02
N GLY A 70 6.87 -65.42 44.34
CA GLY A 70 8.31 -65.38 44.60
C GLY A 70 9.35 -65.67 43.49
N PHE A 71 9.04 -66.01 42.22
CA PHE A 71 10.08 -66.43 41.27
C PHE A 71 10.05 -65.62 39.92
N MET A 72 9.10 -64.78 39.73
CA MET A 72 8.95 -64.04 38.49
C MET A 72 9.38 -62.53 38.55
N THR A 73 9.88 -62.06 39.67
CA THR A 73 10.13 -60.64 39.91
C THR A 73 11.46 -60.12 39.36
N ILE A 74 12.39 -60.99 38.98
CA ILE A 74 13.70 -60.53 38.45
C ILE A 74 13.65 -60.39 36.95
N PHE A 75 12.93 -61.20 36.18
CA PHE A 75 12.79 -61.09 34.74
C PHE A 75 11.88 -59.88 34.33
N ALA A 76 10.79 -59.66 35.05
CA ALA A 76 9.88 -58.57 34.81
C ALA A 76 10.54 -57.19 35.04
N LYS A 77 11.50 -57.04 35.94
CA LYS A 77 12.26 -55.81 36.17
C LYS A 77 13.22 -55.51 35.05
N SER A 78 13.80 -56.54 34.41
CA SER A 78 14.73 -56.39 33.29
C SER A 78 13.99 -55.92 32.01
N GLU A 79 12.82 -56.47 31.71
CA GLU A 79 12.02 -56.07 30.54
C GLU A 79 11.47 -54.64 30.70
N HIS A 80 11.05 -54.23 31.90
CA HIS A 80 10.62 -52.85 32.16
C HIS A 80 11.75 -51.83 32.03
N ILE A 81 12.95 -52.18 32.39
CA ILE A 81 14.13 -51.31 32.24
C ILE A 81 14.51 -51.19 30.74
N LEU A 82 14.50 -52.33 30.03
CA LEU A 82 14.78 -52.36 28.59
C LEU A 82 13.73 -51.58 27.78
N MET A 83 12.44 -51.75 28.13
CA MET A 83 11.35 -51.02 27.48
C MET A 83 11.39 -49.51 27.77
N LYS A 84 11.76 -49.09 28.99
CA LYS A 84 11.97 -47.69 29.33
C LYS A 84 13.19 -47.11 28.62
N ALA A 85 14.28 -47.88 28.51
CA ALA A 85 15.45 -47.46 27.75
C ALA A 85 15.15 -47.30 26.25
N LEU A 86 14.39 -48.24 25.65
CA LEU A 86 13.93 -48.17 24.26
C LEU A 86 12.95 -47.00 24.01
N LEU A 87 12.05 -46.71 24.95
CA LEU A 87 11.17 -45.56 24.89
C LEU A 87 11.95 -44.24 25.03
N LEU A 88 12.95 -44.20 25.93
CA LEU A 88 13.79 -43.00 26.10
C LEU A 88 14.69 -42.76 24.89
N THR A 89 15.27 -43.83 24.31
CA THR A 89 16.06 -43.71 23.08
C THR A 89 15.20 -43.35 21.87
N GLY A 90 13.99 -43.89 21.77
CA GLY A 90 13.01 -43.51 20.73
C GLY A 90 12.56 -42.06 20.87
N LEU A 91 12.30 -41.59 22.10
CA LEU A 91 11.97 -40.17 22.36
C LEU A 91 13.17 -39.25 22.06
N LEU A 92 14.39 -39.69 22.41
CA LEU A 92 15.62 -38.96 22.10
C LEU A 92 15.86 -38.91 20.58
N PHE A 93 15.54 -39.95 19.84
CA PHE A 93 15.66 -40.02 18.39
C PHE A 93 14.64 -39.07 17.68
N ILE A 94 13.42 -38.94 18.24
CA ILE A 94 12.42 -37.98 17.76
C ILE A 94 12.85 -36.54 18.01
N LEU A 95 13.55 -36.27 19.13
CA LEU A 95 14.10 -34.96 19.47
C LEU A 95 15.33 -34.60 18.64
N ILE A 96 16.04 -35.59 18.09
CA ILE A 96 17.25 -35.39 17.27
C ILE A 96 16.93 -35.37 15.76
N LEU A 97 15.72 -35.74 15.34
CA LEU A 97 15.33 -35.48 13.97
C LEU A 97 15.33 -33.96 13.79
N PRO A 98 16.38 -33.39 13.18
CA PRO A 98 16.26 -32.02 12.74
C PRO A 98 15.05 -32.05 11.80
N GLY A 99 13.97 -31.38 12.15
CA GLY A 99 12.98 -31.04 11.18
C GLY A 99 13.71 -30.22 10.11
N CYS A 100 14.26 -30.90 9.12
CA CYS A 100 14.62 -30.26 7.87
C CYS A 100 13.29 -29.74 7.30
N ARG A 101 12.78 -28.62 7.84
CA ARG A 101 12.08 -27.66 7.00
C ARG A 101 13.13 -27.31 5.94
N LYS A 102 13.02 -27.88 4.77
CA LYS A 102 13.58 -27.28 3.59
C LYS A 102 12.99 -25.87 3.61
N GLU A 103 13.79 -24.90 4.02
CA GLU A 103 13.51 -23.50 3.68
C GLU A 103 13.52 -23.46 2.17
N THR A 104 12.37 -23.68 1.58
CA THR A 104 12.19 -23.43 0.16
C THR A 104 12.29 -21.93 0.02
N SER A 105 13.47 -21.45 -0.37
CA SER A 105 13.69 -20.04 -0.64
C SER A 105 12.59 -19.55 -1.59
N ILE A 106 11.89 -18.50 -1.18
CA ILE A 106 10.85 -17.86 -2.01
C ILE A 106 11.44 -16.92 -3.07
N LEU A 107 12.77 -16.75 -3.09
CA LEU A 107 13.46 -15.87 -4.04
C LEU A 107 13.09 -16.13 -5.51
N PRO A 108 12.93 -17.38 -6.01
CA PRO A 108 12.50 -17.59 -7.39
C PRO A 108 11.10 -17.01 -7.65
N LEU A 109 10.17 -17.15 -6.68
CA LEU A 109 8.83 -16.59 -6.79
C LEU A 109 8.88 -15.06 -6.78
N LEU A 110 9.63 -14.45 -5.86
CA LEU A 110 9.78 -13.00 -5.78
C LEU A 110 10.38 -12.40 -7.06
N ARG A 111 11.35 -13.08 -7.69
CA ARG A 111 11.88 -12.66 -9.00
C ARG A 111 10.83 -12.71 -10.09
N SER A 112 10.04 -13.77 -10.15
CA SER A 112 8.94 -13.87 -11.13
C SER A 112 7.91 -12.76 -10.92
N VAL A 113 7.61 -12.40 -9.68
CA VAL A 113 6.74 -11.27 -9.37
C VAL A 113 7.35 -9.96 -9.88
N GLU A 114 8.62 -9.70 -9.60
CA GLU A 114 9.30 -8.47 -10.03
C GLU A 114 9.30 -8.29 -11.56
N GLU A 115 9.50 -9.38 -12.30
CA GLU A 115 9.45 -9.38 -13.77
C GLU A 115 8.04 -9.14 -14.32
N LEU A 116 7.00 -9.55 -13.59
CA LEU A 116 5.61 -9.40 -14.03
C LEU A 116 5.03 -8.01 -13.78
N ILE A 117 5.44 -7.32 -12.71
CA ILE A 117 4.85 -6.02 -12.29
C ILE A 117 4.69 -5.02 -13.45
N PRO A 118 5.68 -4.79 -14.33
CA PRO A 118 5.56 -3.73 -15.35
C PRO A 118 4.46 -3.96 -16.39
N MET A 119 4.04 -5.20 -16.61
CA MET A 119 3.07 -5.55 -17.67
C MET A 119 1.82 -6.28 -17.15
N TYR A 120 1.91 -6.95 -16.02
CA TYR A 120 0.87 -7.83 -15.49
C TYR A 120 0.78 -7.72 -13.96
N ALA A 121 0.57 -6.50 -13.45
CA ALA A 121 0.55 -6.22 -12.01
C ALA A 121 -0.53 -7.03 -11.26
N ASP A 122 -1.70 -7.28 -11.88
CA ASP A 122 -2.74 -8.14 -11.29
C ASP A 122 -2.25 -9.58 -11.10
N SER A 123 -1.52 -10.13 -12.10
CA SER A 123 -0.95 -11.47 -11.98
C SER A 123 0.17 -11.53 -10.94
N ALA A 124 0.96 -10.46 -10.82
CA ALA A 124 1.97 -10.32 -9.78
C ALA A 124 1.33 -10.30 -8.38
N SER A 125 0.20 -9.60 -8.21
CA SER A 125 -0.58 -9.61 -6.97
C SER A 125 -1.01 -11.02 -6.57
N VAL A 126 -1.60 -11.77 -7.51
CA VAL A 126 -2.03 -13.16 -7.24
C VAL A 126 -0.87 -14.06 -6.80
N LEU A 127 0.32 -13.86 -7.36
CA LEU A 127 1.51 -14.62 -6.94
C LEU A 127 1.96 -14.24 -5.52
N LEU A 128 1.94 -12.95 -5.16
CA LEU A 128 2.25 -12.52 -3.79
C LEU A 128 1.24 -13.05 -2.78
N ASP A 129 -0.05 -13.07 -3.13
CA ASP A 129 -1.14 -13.59 -2.30
C ASP A 129 -1.06 -15.12 -2.11
N SER A 130 -0.33 -15.82 -2.98
CA SER A 130 -0.10 -17.26 -2.82
C SER A 130 0.80 -17.62 -1.63
N ILE A 131 1.50 -16.63 -1.05
CA ILE A 131 2.33 -16.79 0.15
C ILE A 131 1.41 -16.78 1.37
N GLN A 132 1.05 -17.97 1.87
CA GLN A 132 0.03 -18.14 2.93
C GLN A 132 0.44 -17.62 4.31
N ALA A 133 1.73 -17.54 4.62
CA ALA A 133 2.23 -17.13 5.94
C ALA A 133 3.45 -16.21 5.77
N PRO A 134 3.28 -15.00 5.25
CA PRO A 134 4.40 -14.10 5.01
C PRO A 134 5.17 -13.76 6.30
N ASP A 135 4.50 -13.71 7.45
CA ASP A 135 5.13 -13.41 8.75
C ASP A 135 6.11 -14.50 9.21
N GLU A 136 6.03 -15.73 8.66
CA GLU A 136 6.97 -16.84 8.93
C GLU A 136 8.23 -16.78 8.04
N LEU A 137 8.30 -15.88 7.08
CA LEU A 137 9.47 -15.69 6.22
C LEU A 137 10.67 -15.18 7.03
N THR A 138 11.88 -15.46 6.52
CA THR A 138 13.09 -14.79 7.03
C THR A 138 12.94 -13.27 6.87
N ASP A 139 13.58 -12.48 7.73
CA ASP A 139 13.46 -11.01 7.67
C ASP A 139 13.84 -10.45 6.29
N LYS A 140 14.84 -11.06 5.64
CA LYS A 140 15.24 -10.74 4.27
C LYS A 140 14.13 -10.98 3.26
N ASP A 141 13.58 -12.20 3.24
CA ASP A 141 12.55 -12.58 2.26
C ASP A 141 11.26 -11.81 2.51
N PHE A 142 10.93 -11.58 3.80
CA PHE A 142 9.80 -10.77 4.21
C PHE A 142 9.92 -9.31 3.74
N ALA A 143 11.09 -8.68 3.94
CA ALA A 143 11.32 -7.30 3.52
C ALA A 143 11.20 -7.15 1.99
N HIS A 144 11.78 -8.08 1.22
CA HIS A 144 11.63 -8.07 -0.23
C HIS A 144 10.19 -8.34 -0.69
N TRP A 145 9.47 -9.23 -0.02
CA TRP A 145 8.05 -9.46 -0.26
C TRP A 145 7.24 -8.17 -0.03
N CYS A 146 7.44 -7.47 1.11
CA CYS A 146 6.83 -6.17 1.36
C CYS A 146 7.12 -5.16 0.24
N MET A 147 8.38 -5.05 -0.17
CA MET A 147 8.78 -4.14 -1.25
C MET A 147 8.00 -4.41 -2.54
N LEU A 148 7.83 -5.68 -2.90
CA LEU A 148 7.08 -6.06 -4.09
C LEU A 148 5.58 -5.83 -3.93
N CYS A 149 5.01 -6.05 -2.74
CA CYS A 149 3.62 -5.68 -2.45
C CYS A 149 3.39 -4.18 -2.67
N GLY A 150 4.30 -3.32 -2.21
CA GLY A 150 4.23 -1.89 -2.45
C GLY A 150 4.29 -1.53 -3.94
N LYS A 151 5.23 -2.12 -4.69
CA LYS A 151 5.35 -1.91 -6.14
C LYS A 151 4.09 -2.37 -6.90
N VAL A 152 3.49 -3.49 -6.49
CA VAL A 152 2.22 -3.98 -7.07
C VAL A 152 1.08 -3.02 -6.75
N THR A 153 1.00 -2.49 -5.52
CA THR A 153 -0.01 -1.51 -5.12
C THR A 153 0.05 -0.24 -5.98
N ASP A 154 1.26 0.17 -6.41
CA ASP A 154 1.43 1.34 -7.28
C ASP A 154 0.85 1.13 -8.69
N GLU A 155 0.84 -0.10 -9.21
CA GLU A 155 0.40 -0.40 -10.58
C GLU A 155 -1.01 -1.02 -10.64
N ALA A 156 -1.41 -1.84 -9.67
CA ALA A 156 -2.68 -2.57 -9.65
C ALA A 156 -3.72 -1.99 -8.68
N ALA A 157 -3.41 -0.88 -8.00
CA ALA A 157 -4.28 -0.24 -7.01
C ALA A 157 -4.83 -1.20 -5.93
N THR A 158 -4.03 -2.17 -5.51
CA THR A 158 -4.32 -3.06 -4.39
C THR A 158 -4.21 -2.31 -3.05
N GLY A 159 -4.77 -2.87 -1.96
CA GLY A 159 -4.62 -2.28 -0.61
C GLY A 159 -3.18 -2.34 -0.10
N LEU A 160 -2.84 -1.45 0.81
CA LEU A 160 -1.54 -1.47 1.49
C LEU A 160 -1.52 -2.55 2.58
N LEU A 161 -0.32 -3.04 2.88
CA LEU A 161 -0.09 -3.94 4.00
C LEU A 161 -0.29 -3.20 5.34
N PRO A 162 -0.56 -3.92 6.45
CA PRO A 162 -0.60 -3.34 7.78
C PRO A 162 0.70 -2.63 8.18
N ILE A 163 0.60 -1.55 8.96
CA ILE A 163 1.74 -0.72 9.39
C ILE A 163 2.88 -1.56 10.00
N TYR A 164 2.57 -2.57 10.84
CA TYR A 164 3.59 -3.39 11.50
C TYR A 164 4.46 -4.17 10.51
N GLN A 165 3.90 -4.56 9.37
CA GLN A 165 4.64 -5.27 8.32
C GLN A 165 5.62 -4.31 7.61
N TRP A 166 5.18 -3.09 7.31
CA TRP A 166 6.05 -2.06 6.78
C TRP A 166 7.16 -1.69 7.75
N GLN A 167 6.87 -1.58 9.06
CA GLN A 167 7.88 -1.30 10.08
C GLN A 167 8.93 -2.41 10.17
N ARG A 168 8.53 -3.69 10.10
CA ARG A 168 9.46 -4.82 10.07
C ARG A 168 10.35 -4.78 8.83
N ALA A 169 9.78 -4.50 7.67
CA ALA A 169 10.53 -4.36 6.43
C ALA A 169 11.49 -3.14 6.48
N GLN A 170 11.03 -2.00 7.00
CA GLN A 170 11.85 -0.80 7.21
C GLN A 170 13.09 -1.10 8.07
N GLN A 171 12.91 -1.80 9.19
CA GLN A 171 14.04 -2.17 10.05
C GLN A 171 15.10 -2.95 9.28
N TRP A 172 14.69 -3.94 8.48
CA TRP A 172 15.62 -4.73 7.69
C TRP A 172 16.34 -3.88 6.63
N PHE A 173 15.63 -3.03 5.87
CA PHE A 173 16.23 -2.18 4.85
C PHE A 173 17.12 -1.09 5.43
N THR A 174 16.84 -0.59 6.64
CA THR A 174 17.71 0.36 7.34
C THR A 174 19.10 -0.22 7.59
N GLU A 175 19.20 -1.52 7.87
CA GLU A 175 20.46 -2.19 8.18
C GLU A 175 21.16 -2.75 6.92
N HIS A 176 20.40 -3.13 5.88
CA HIS A 176 20.93 -3.93 4.78
C HIS A 176 20.62 -3.35 3.39
N GLY A 177 19.68 -2.41 3.30
CA GLY A 177 19.20 -1.85 2.03
C GLY A 177 20.07 -0.71 1.52
N THR A 178 19.94 -0.42 0.23
CA THR A 178 20.44 0.81 -0.36
C THR A 178 19.60 2.00 0.09
N ALA A 179 20.12 3.21 -0.01
CA ALA A 179 19.37 4.43 0.33
C ALA A 179 18.08 4.58 -0.49
N GLU A 180 18.07 4.10 -1.74
CA GLU A 180 16.86 4.10 -2.57
C GLU A 180 15.81 3.12 -2.04
N GLU A 181 16.20 1.90 -1.66
CA GLU A 181 15.31 0.91 -1.07
C GLU A 181 14.76 1.36 0.29
N GLN A 182 15.59 1.99 1.12
CA GLN A 182 15.18 2.58 2.40
C GLN A 182 14.11 3.66 2.16
N ALA A 183 14.38 4.62 1.28
CA ALA A 183 13.43 5.68 0.95
C ALA A 183 12.13 5.12 0.32
N GLN A 184 12.22 4.03 -0.46
CA GLN A 184 11.06 3.39 -1.07
C GLN A 184 10.17 2.70 -0.03
N ILE A 185 10.77 1.99 0.94
CA ILE A 185 10.00 1.35 2.01
C ILE A 185 9.36 2.40 2.95
N ASP A 186 10.06 3.50 3.22
CA ASP A 186 9.55 4.62 3.99
C ASP A 186 8.38 5.31 3.29
N LEU A 187 8.43 5.40 1.95
CA LEU A 187 7.30 5.87 1.16
C LEU A 187 6.05 5.01 1.42
N TYR A 188 6.16 3.68 1.38
CA TYR A 188 5.02 2.80 1.61
C TYR A 188 4.54 2.83 3.06
N LEU A 189 5.45 2.88 4.03
CA LEU A 189 5.09 3.05 5.44
C LEU A 189 4.36 4.39 5.68
N GLY A 190 4.83 5.46 5.06
CA GLY A 190 4.16 6.77 5.12
C GLY A 190 2.74 6.71 4.55
N ARG A 191 2.54 6.02 3.43
CA ARG A 191 1.20 5.79 2.84
C ARG A 191 0.29 5.00 3.77
N ALA A 192 0.81 3.96 4.42
CA ALA A 192 0.05 3.18 5.40
C ALA A 192 -0.37 4.04 6.61
N TYR A 193 0.49 4.95 7.08
CA TYR A 193 0.10 5.92 8.12
C TYR A 193 -0.97 6.91 7.64
N VAL A 194 -0.95 7.29 6.35
CA VAL A 194 -2.03 8.14 5.79
C VAL A 194 -3.36 7.41 5.80
N GLU A 195 -3.40 6.13 5.41
CA GLU A 195 -4.63 5.31 5.46
C GLU A 195 -5.17 5.14 6.88
N ASP A 196 -4.28 5.08 7.89
CA ASP A 196 -4.65 4.98 9.30
C ASP A 196 -5.00 6.36 9.94
N GLY A 197 -4.89 7.45 9.17
CA GLY A 197 -5.19 8.82 9.64
C GLY A 197 -4.07 9.48 10.46
N GLU A 198 -2.91 8.84 10.58
CA GLU A 198 -1.74 9.33 11.34
C GLU A 198 -0.88 10.28 10.49
N TYR A 199 -1.50 11.38 10.03
CA TYR A 199 -0.91 12.31 9.05
C TYR A 199 0.40 12.96 9.50
N ASP A 200 0.59 13.21 10.80
CA ASP A 200 1.83 13.80 11.32
C ASP A 200 3.00 12.82 11.24
N LYS A 201 2.76 11.54 11.54
CA LYS A 201 3.76 10.48 11.38
C LYS A 201 4.11 10.26 9.91
N ALA A 202 3.08 10.23 9.04
CA ALA A 202 3.30 10.13 7.61
C ALA A 202 4.16 11.27 7.08
N MET A 203 3.89 12.52 7.47
CA MET A 203 4.66 13.69 7.05
C MET A 203 6.12 13.62 7.51
N GLN A 204 6.37 13.20 8.76
CA GLN A 204 7.72 13.04 9.28
C GLN A 204 8.50 12.01 8.47
N ILE A 205 7.92 10.80 8.25
CA ILE A 205 8.56 9.74 7.48
C ILE A 205 8.83 10.20 6.04
N TYR A 206 7.88 10.88 5.40
CA TYR A 206 8.08 11.42 4.06
C TYR A 206 9.20 12.47 4.02
N ALA A 207 9.33 13.31 5.06
CA ALA A 207 10.39 14.32 5.11
C ALA A 207 11.77 13.67 5.19
N ASP A 208 11.94 12.67 6.07
CA ASP A 208 13.19 11.94 6.26
C ASP A 208 13.54 11.13 4.99
N ALA A 209 12.57 10.41 4.41
CA ALA A 209 12.74 9.66 3.17
C ALA A 209 13.08 10.57 1.97
N LEU A 210 12.47 11.76 1.88
CA LEU A 210 12.77 12.72 0.82
C LEU A 210 14.18 13.25 0.93
N GLN A 211 14.66 13.52 2.13
CA GLN A 211 16.03 13.95 2.35
C GLN A 211 16.99 12.85 1.88
N LEU A 212 16.81 11.61 2.34
CA LEU A 212 17.62 10.46 1.95
C LEU A 212 17.64 10.26 0.43
N ALA A 213 16.45 10.30 -0.21
CA ALA A 213 16.31 10.15 -1.65
C ALA A 213 17.01 11.27 -2.44
N LYS A 214 16.98 12.52 -1.95
CA LYS A 214 17.70 13.66 -2.56
C LYS A 214 19.21 13.50 -2.47
N GLU A 215 19.73 13.15 -1.30
CA GLU A 215 21.17 12.96 -1.05
C GLU A 215 21.77 11.87 -1.95
N HIS A 216 21.02 10.81 -2.19
CA HIS A 216 21.45 9.67 -3.00
C HIS A 216 20.92 9.67 -4.44
N GLN A 217 20.32 10.78 -4.90
CA GLN A 217 19.81 10.96 -6.27
C GLN A 217 18.76 9.91 -6.70
N ALA A 218 18.05 9.32 -5.75
CA ALA A 218 16.91 8.42 -5.98
C ALA A 218 15.68 9.21 -6.46
N TYR A 219 15.83 9.88 -7.63
CA TYR A 219 14.86 10.87 -8.13
C TYR A 219 13.47 10.31 -8.36
N ASN A 220 13.36 9.02 -8.71
CA ASN A 220 12.05 8.40 -8.90
C ASN A 220 11.28 8.36 -7.59
N VAL A 221 11.90 7.85 -6.53
CA VAL A 221 11.31 7.78 -5.18
C VAL A 221 11.03 9.18 -4.63
N ALA A 222 11.96 10.13 -4.79
CA ALA A 222 11.77 11.53 -4.41
C ALA A 222 10.53 12.15 -5.08
N GLY A 223 10.28 11.80 -6.35
CA GLY A 223 9.10 12.25 -7.09
C GLY A 223 7.80 11.75 -6.46
N TYR A 224 7.71 10.47 -6.14
CA TYR A 224 6.54 9.89 -5.46
C TYR A 224 6.34 10.48 -4.06
N ILE A 225 7.40 10.60 -3.26
CA ILE A 225 7.31 11.20 -1.93
C ILE A 225 6.74 12.62 -2.01
N CYS A 226 7.26 13.45 -2.92
CA CYS A 226 6.74 14.81 -3.11
C CYS A 226 5.27 14.82 -3.55
N ALA A 227 4.83 13.87 -4.39
CA ALA A 227 3.45 13.76 -4.79
C ALA A 227 2.53 13.44 -3.59
N TYR A 228 2.91 12.48 -2.74
CA TYR A 228 2.14 12.13 -1.54
C TYR A 228 2.19 13.22 -0.46
N MET A 229 3.31 13.92 -0.29
CA MET A 229 3.36 15.12 0.56
C MET A 229 2.41 16.21 0.08
N ALA A 230 2.30 16.40 -1.24
CA ALA A 230 1.34 17.37 -1.79
C ALA A 230 -0.10 16.97 -1.47
N ASP A 231 -0.44 15.67 -1.52
CA ASP A 231 -1.76 15.19 -1.11
C ASP A 231 -2.04 15.47 0.36
N LEU A 232 -1.06 15.23 1.25
CA LEU A 232 -1.18 15.54 2.68
C LEU A 232 -1.39 17.04 2.94
N TYR A 233 -0.67 17.92 2.24
CA TYR A 233 -0.91 19.36 2.32
C TYR A 233 -2.31 19.73 1.82
N GLY A 234 -2.82 18.99 0.81
CA GLY A 234 -4.19 19.15 0.33
C GLY A 234 -5.24 18.83 1.38
N PHE A 235 -5.05 17.78 2.19
CA PHE A 235 -5.95 17.44 3.30
C PHE A 235 -5.98 18.50 4.40
N ARG A 236 -4.94 19.32 4.49
CA ARG A 236 -4.80 20.42 5.47
C ARG A 236 -5.11 21.81 4.89
N ASP A 237 -5.55 21.88 3.65
CA ASP A 237 -5.80 23.14 2.90
C ASP A 237 -4.59 24.08 2.81
N ILE A 238 -3.36 23.54 2.87
CA ILE A 238 -2.12 24.31 2.77
C ILE A 238 -1.67 24.39 1.30
N THR A 239 -2.24 25.37 0.58
CA THR A 239 -2.13 25.45 -0.88
C THR A 239 -0.72 25.79 -1.39
N SER A 240 0.06 26.64 -0.68
CA SER A 240 1.41 27.05 -1.10
C SER A 240 2.37 25.87 -1.13
N GLU A 241 2.44 25.10 -0.04
CA GLU A 241 3.30 23.93 0.11
C GLU A 241 2.87 22.81 -0.82
N ARG A 242 1.56 22.61 -1.00
CA ARG A 242 1.01 21.65 -1.95
C ARG A 242 1.48 21.95 -3.37
N LEU A 243 1.35 23.21 -3.83
CA LEU A 243 1.79 23.62 -5.16
C LEU A 243 3.31 23.42 -5.33
N GLU A 244 4.11 23.74 -4.31
CA GLU A 244 5.55 23.56 -4.34
C GLU A 244 5.90 22.08 -4.48
N LYS A 245 5.28 21.20 -3.67
CA LYS A 245 5.53 19.77 -3.75
C LYS A 245 5.09 19.16 -5.08
N ARG A 246 3.99 19.61 -5.70
CA ARG A 246 3.63 19.22 -7.07
C ARG A 246 4.69 19.62 -8.08
N LYS A 247 5.29 20.82 -7.97
CA LYS A 247 6.41 21.25 -8.81
C LYS A 247 7.65 20.39 -8.60
N GLU A 248 8.02 20.13 -7.34
CA GLU A 248 9.16 19.25 -7.01
C GLU A 248 8.96 17.85 -7.59
N ALA A 249 7.78 17.24 -7.43
CA ALA A 249 7.45 15.92 -7.97
C ALA A 249 7.67 15.86 -9.48
N SER A 250 7.12 16.84 -10.22
CA SER A 250 7.30 16.90 -11.69
C SER A 250 8.77 17.00 -12.09
N ASN A 251 9.57 17.79 -11.36
CA ASN A 251 10.99 17.96 -11.63
C ASN A 251 11.78 16.66 -11.35
N PHE A 252 11.46 15.94 -10.26
CA PHE A 252 12.12 14.69 -9.92
C PHE A 252 11.79 13.59 -10.92
N PHE A 253 10.53 13.40 -11.31
CA PHE A 253 10.16 12.43 -12.34
C PHE A 253 10.83 12.73 -13.71
N LYS A 254 10.96 14.02 -14.06
CA LYS A 254 11.70 14.40 -15.27
C LYS A 254 13.18 14.00 -15.17
N LYS A 255 13.84 14.23 -14.02
CA LYS A 255 15.23 13.81 -13.77
C LYS A 255 15.38 12.30 -13.79
N ALA A 256 14.43 11.57 -13.21
CA ALA A 256 14.38 10.12 -13.20
C ALA A 256 14.09 9.51 -14.57
N ARG A 257 13.71 10.31 -15.58
CA ARG A 257 13.22 9.86 -16.89
C ARG A 257 11.99 8.95 -16.81
N ASN A 258 11.25 9.01 -15.70
CA ASN A 258 9.96 8.35 -15.56
C ASN A 258 8.88 9.21 -16.22
N TYR A 259 8.76 9.07 -17.54
CA TYR A 259 7.86 9.91 -18.32
C TYR A 259 6.38 9.68 -18.03
N LYS A 260 5.98 8.46 -17.64
CA LYS A 260 4.61 8.15 -17.20
C LYS A 260 4.24 9.00 -15.99
N SER A 261 4.99 8.89 -14.90
CA SER A 261 4.76 9.66 -13.67
C SER A 261 4.98 11.15 -13.86
N TYR A 262 5.90 11.53 -14.77
CA TYR A 262 6.09 12.95 -15.12
C TYR A 262 4.84 13.55 -15.77
N ALA A 263 4.16 12.83 -16.67
CA ALA A 263 2.94 13.33 -17.29
C ALA A 263 1.78 13.44 -16.29
N TYR A 264 1.63 12.46 -15.38
CA TYR A 264 0.69 12.59 -14.27
C TYR A 264 1.00 13.79 -13.38
N ALA A 265 2.26 14.00 -13.01
CA ALA A 265 2.67 15.15 -12.19
C ALA A 265 2.42 16.49 -12.87
N LEU A 266 2.59 16.57 -14.21
CA LEU A 266 2.24 17.78 -14.98
C LEU A 266 0.74 18.04 -14.98
N LYS A 267 -0.10 16.99 -15.12
CA LYS A 267 -1.55 17.09 -15.04
C LYS A 267 -1.97 17.58 -13.65
N ASP A 268 -1.43 17.01 -12.59
CA ASP A 268 -1.76 17.40 -11.21
C ASP A 268 -1.30 18.84 -10.92
N LEU A 269 -0.12 19.20 -11.37
CA LEU A 269 0.37 20.59 -11.26
C LEU A 269 -0.53 21.58 -12.01
N ALA A 270 -1.04 21.20 -13.19
CA ALA A 270 -1.98 22.01 -13.94
C ALA A 270 -3.30 22.20 -13.17
N CYS A 271 -3.81 21.15 -12.55
CA CYS A 271 -5.00 21.26 -11.69
C CYS A 271 -4.76 22.21 -10.51
N GLU A 272 -3.61 22.12 -9.84
CA GLU A 272 -3.27 23.05 -8.75
C GLU A 272 -3.15 24.51 -9.22
N CYS A 273 -2.53 24.75 -10.38
CA CYS A 273 -2.45 26.08 -10.97
C CYS A 273 -3.84 26.66 -11.27
N THR A 274 -4.83 25.82 -11.58
CA THR A 274 -6.21 26.27 -11.81
C THR A 274 -6.84 26.78 -10.52
N LEU A 275 -6.60 26.10 -9.39
CA LEU A 275 -7.11 26.50 -8.08
C LEU A 275 -6.51 27.83 -7.57
N THR A 276 -5.34 28.20 -8.07
CA THR A 276 -4.66 29.47 -7.74
C THR A 276 -4.86 30.58 -8.78
N ASP A 277 -5.88 30.47 -9.64
CA ASP A 277 -6.16 31.39 -10.75
C ASP A 277 -4.97 31.60 -11.73
N SER A 278 -4.01 30.69 -11.72
CA SER A 278 -2.80 30.77 -12.56
C SER A 278 -3.00 30.10 -13.93
N PHE A 279 -4.11 30.41 -14.61
CA PHE A 279 -4.54 29.78 -15.87
C PHE A 279 -3.52 29.84 -17.01
N ASN A 280 -2.63 30.82 -17.02
CA ASN A 280 -1.63 30.99 -18.09
C ASN A 280 -0.65 29.78 -18.15
N TYR A 281 -0.40 29.14 -17.05
CA TYR A 281 0.51 27.99 -16.98
C TYR A 281 -0.21 26.62 -17.17
N THR A 282 -1.51 26.57 -16.93
CA THR A 282 -2.30 25.35 -16.88
C THR A 282 -2.35 24.64 -18.24
N ILE A 283 -2.75 25.34 -19.30
CA ILE A 283 -2.90 24.76 -20.64
C ILE A 283 -1.56 24.22 -21.20
N PRO A 284 -0.44 24.97 -21.13
CA PRO A 284 0.87 24.44 -21.56
C PRO A 284 1.31 23.15 -20.80
N LEU A 285 1.02 23.05 -19.49
CA LEU A 285 1.33 21.87 -18.72
C LEU A 285 0.54 20.65 -19.21
N LEU A 286 -0.78 20.82 -19.43
CA LEU A 286 -1.62 19.75 -19.96
C LEU A 286 -1.25 19.35 -21.39
N GLN A 287 -0.94 20.30 -22.26
CA GLN A 287 -0.48 19.99 -23.61
C GLN A 287 0.79 19.13 -23.60
N LYS A 288 1.71 19.41 -22.68
CA LYS A 288 2.90 18.60 -22.50
C LYS A 288 2.58 17.20 -21.96
N ALA A 289 1.67 17.09 -21.01
CA ALA A 289 1.21 15.81 -20.48
C ALA A 289 0.52 14.97 -21.58
N ASP A 290 -0.35 15.60 -22.40
CA ASP A 290 -1.02 14.95 -23.55
C ASP A 290 -0.01 14.44 -24.58
N SER A 291 0.99 15.26 -24.92
CA SER A 291 2.05 14.85 -25.87
C SER A 291 2.82 13.64 -25.35
N ILE A 292 3.13 13.59 -24.05
CA ILE A 292 3.83 12.45 -23.44
C ILE A 292 2.93 11.21 -23.42
N SER A 293 1.65 11.35 -23.06
CA SER A 293 0.71 10.22 -23.00
C SER A 293 0.53 9.56 -24.37
N GLN A 294 0.48 10.37 -25.42
CA GLN A 294 0.41 9.89 -26.81
C GLN A 294 1.68 9.16 -27.24
N LEU A 295 2.87 9.68 -26.90
CA LEU A 295 4.15 9.04 -27.18
C LEU A 295 4.30 7.70 -26.45
N LEU A 296 3.75 7.58 -25.24
CA LEU A 296 3.75 6.36 -24.46
C LEU A 296 2.65 5.36 -24.89
N HIS A 297 1.76 5.75 -25.79
CA HIS A 297 0.56 5.00 -26.17
C HIS A 297 -0.28 4.57 -24.96
N ASN A 298 -0.26 5.36 -23.88
CA ASN A 298 -0.99 5.08 -22.65
C ASN A 298 -2.39 5.70 -22.73
N LYS A 299 -3.39 4.85 -22.95
CA LYS A 299 -4.79 5.26 -23.14
C LYS A 299 -5.39 5.88 -21.87
N ASP A 300 -5.12 5.28 -20.71
CA ASP A 300 -5.67 5.75 -19.43
C ASP A 300 -5.13 7.15 -19.08
N LEU A 301 -3.82 7.35 -19.22
CA LEU A 301 -3.21 8.67 -19.04
C LEU A 301 -3.75 9.68 -20.05
N THR A 302 -4.01 9.26 -21.30
CA THR A 302 -4.59 10.15 -22.33
C THR A 302 -6.01 10.57 -21.96
N ALA A 303 -6.81 9.64 -21.46
CA ALA A 303 -8.16 9.90 -20.97
C ALA A 303 -8.15 10.84 -19.75
N ASP A 304 -7.26 10.57 -18.77
CA ASP A 304 -7.10 11.42 -17.58
C ASP A 304 -6.69 12.86 -17.93
N VAL A 305 -5.76 13.01 -18.84
CA VAL A 305 -5.33 14.36 -19.32
C VAL A 305 -6.46 15.05 -20.07
N ALA A 306 -7.23 14.32 -20.89
CA ALA A 306 -8.39 14.89 -21.57
C ALA A 306 -9.45 15.34 -20.56
N ASN A 307 -9.74 14.52 -19.54
CA ASN A 307 -10.64 14.91 -18.45
C ASN A 307 -10.16 16.18 -17.73
N ALA A 308 -8.85 16.29 -17.44
CA ALA A 308 -8.28 17.48 -16.82
C ALA A 308 -8.43 18.74 -17.70
N PHE A 309 -8.27 18.63 -19.02
CA PHE A 309 -8.60 19.71 -19.94
C PHE A 309 -10.07 20.14 -19.84
N GLY A 310 -10.97 19.15 -19.77
CA GLY A 310 -12.41 19.40 -19.61
C GLY A 310 -12.69 20.23 -18.37
N VAL A 311 -12.21 19.77 -17.21
CA VAL A 311 -12.37 20.47 -15.91
C VAL A 311 -11.81 21.90 -15.96
N ILE A 312 -10.63 22.09 -16.56
CA ILE A 312 -9.99 23.41 -16.63
C ILE A 312 -10.73 24.36 -17.57
N TYR A 313 -11.23 23.86 -18.71
CA TYR A 313 -12.06 24.68 -19.60
C TYR A 313 -13.41 25.02 -18.98
N GLU A 314 -13.99 24.13 -18.19
CA GLU A 314 -15.20 24.40 -17.42
C GLU A 314 -14.95 25.51 -16.38
N ALA A 315 -13.85 25.43 -15.61
CA ALA A 315 -13.46 26.48 -14.67
C ALA A 315 -13.22 27.84 -15.35
N GLN A 316 -12.86 27.86 -16.65
CA GLN A 316 -12.74 29.07 -17.48
C GLN A 316 -14.07 29.49 -18.13
N GLU A 317 -15.21 28.86 -17.82
CA GLU A 317 -16.52 29.07 -18.44
C GLU A 317 -16.55 28.81 -19.97
N LYS A 318 -15.56 28.03 -20.47
CA LYS A 318 -15.42 27.67 -21.90
C LYS A 318 -16.13 26.34 -22.18
N TYR A 319 -17.43 26.26 -21.93
CA TYR A 319 -18.23 25.03 -21.90
C TYR A 319 -18.14 24.19 -23.17
N LYS A 320 -18.09 24.79 -24.36
CA LYS A 320 -17.95 24.05 -25.63
C LYS A 320 -16.61 23.31 -25.72
N ASN A 321 -15.54 23.87 -25.16
CA ASN A 321 -14.26 23.21 -25.12
C ASN A 321 -14.25 22.12 -24.04
N ALA A 322 -14.85 22.38 -22.90
CA ALA A 322 -15.01 21.40 -21.83
C ALA A 322 -15.74 20.15 -22.32
N GLU A 323 -16.91 20.31 -22.93
CA GLU A 323 -17.70 19.21 -23.51
C GLU A 323 -16.87 18.36 -24.50
N ARG A 324 -16.16 19.03 -25.44
CA ARG A 324 -15.32 18.31 -26.40
C ARG A 324 -14.24 17.46 -25.75
N TYR A 325 -13.65 17.91 -24.64
CA TYR A 325 -12.60 17.17 -23.96
C TYR A 325 -13.16 16.07 -23.06
N PHE A 326 -14.32 16.28 -22.43
CA PHE A 326 -15.02 15.21 -21.69
C PHE A 326 -15.48 14.06 -22.60
N LEU A 327 -15.89 14.39 -23.85
CA LEU A 327 -16.23 13.36 -24.85
C LEU A 327 -14.99 12.61 -25.40
N LYS A 328 -13.78 13.15 -25.22
CA LYS A 328 -12.51 12.51 -25.63
C LYS A 328 -11.96 11.63 -24.51
N ALA A 329 -12.27 11.90 -23.24
CA ALA A 329 -11.88 11.15 -22.07
C ALA A 329 -12.64 9.81 -21.96
#